data_0158275ebb9ef3feac24bc7a643148e1
#
_entry.id   0158275ebb9ef3feac24bc7a643148e1
#
_cell.length_a   1.000
_cell.length_b   1.000
_cell.length_c   1.000
_cell.angle_alpha   90.00
_cell.angle_beta   90.00
_cell.angle_gamma   90.00
#
_symmetry.space_group_name_H-M   'P 1'
#
loop_
_entity.id
_entity.type
_entity.pdbx_description
1 polymer ?
#
loop_
_entity_poly.entity_id
_entity_poly.type
_entity_poly.pdbx_seq_one_letter_code
_entity_poly.pdbx_strand_id
1 'polypeptide(L)'
;MPQRRKEIDMPVLVLVDVQKEYITEGRPFCLETIGESLNNLRRLLAHARSRGWKIVHMRHQQNAECFSYGSEYSDYIDGFGPQGNELDLVKTDFSCFSCPEFQALVDRARHQEIILAGYGASMCCLSTLIDAHHRGYEFTFVTDATCAKRSARFGEQDMKEHIIDIMAAFANLTTTDELINRKEEA
;
A
#
# COMPACT_ATOMS: atom_id res chain seq x y z
N MET A 1 23.74 -22.75 3.26
CA MET A 1 22.73 -22.52 2.19
C MET A 1 21.27 -22.43 2.65
N PRO A 2 20.90 -22.61 3.93
CA PRO A 2 19.50 -22.42 4.37
C PRO A 2 19.04 -20.94 4.42
N GLN A 3 19.93 -19.98 4.65
CA GLN A 3 19.55 -18.56 4.73
C GLN A 3 19.08 -17.96 3.37
N ARG A 4 19.66 -18.39 2.25
CA ARG A 4 19.28 -17.88 0.91
C ARG A 4 17.89 -18.36 0.46
N ARG A 5 17.42 -19.54 0.90
CA ARG A 5 16.06 -20.01 0.61
C ARG A 5 15.00 -19.22 1.40
N LYS A 6 15.27 -18.87 2.66
CA LYS A 6 14.36 -18.09 3.49
C LYS A 6 14.10 -16.68 2.95
N GLU A 7 15.10 -16.01 2.36
CA GLU A 7 14.94 -14.67 1.77
C GLU A 7 14.10 -14.68 0.46
N ILE A 8 14.08 -15.79 -0.25
CA ILE A 8 13.36 -15.92 -1.54
C ILE A 8 11.85 -16.10 -1.32
N ASP A 9 11.44 -16.63 -0.17
CA ASP A 9 10.03 -16.95 0.14
C ASP A 9 9.34 -15.89 1.02
N MET A 10 10.06 -14.84 1.44
CA MET A 10 9.49 -13.80 2.30
C MET A 10 8.56 -12.87 1.52
N PRO A 11 7.39 -12.51 2.08
CA PRO A 11 6.49 -11.56 1.45
C PRO A 11 7.14 -10.19 1.21
N VAL A 12 6.61 -9.48 0.22
CA VAL A 12 6.92 -8.08 -0.05
C VAL A 12 5.73 -7.23 0.37
N LEU A 13 5.91 -6.38 1.38
CA LEU A 13 4.90 -5.41 1.78
C LEU A 13 5.10 -4.10 1.01
N VAL A 14 4.08 -3.66 0.29
CA VAL A 14 4.04 -2.38 -0.44
C VAL A 14 3.08 -1.45 0.26
N LEU A 15 3.60 -0.37 0.85
CA LEU A 15 2.82 0.70 1.46
C LEU A 15 2.62 1.83 0.46
N VAL A 16 1.38 2.02 0.03
CA VAL A 16 1.01 2.99 -1.01
C VAL A 16 0.59 4.31 -0.36
N ASP A 17 1.30 5.39 -0.68
CA ASP A 17 0.94 6.77 -0.40
C ASP A 17 0.56 7.06 1.07
N VAL A 18 1.31 6.49 2.04
CA VAL A 18 1.08 6.77 3.46
C VAL A 18 1.66 8.15 3.81
N GLN A 19 1.06 9.21 3.24
CA GLN A 19 1.56 10.58 3.22
C GLN A 19 0.66 11.53 4.00
N LYS A 20 1.24 12.62 4.51
CA LYS A 20 0.56 13.65 5.33
C LYS A 20 -0.62 14.33 4.62
N GLU A 21 -0.68 14.29 3.29
CA GLU A 21 -1.81 14.76 2.50
C GLU A 21 -3.14 14.16 2.95
N TYR A 22 -3.13 12.90 3.43
CA TYR A 22 -4.33 12.18 3.86
C TYR A 22 -4.78 12.46 5.29
N ILE A 23 -3.93 13.08 6.12
CA ILE A 23 -4.24 13.37 7.53
C ILE A 23 -4.30 14.86 7.86
N THR A 24 -3.94 15.72 6.92
CA THR A 24 -3.87 17.16 7.18
C THR A 24 -5.21 17.80 6.89
N GLU A 25 -5.82 18.36 7.93
CA GLU A 25 -7.11 19.08 7.83
C GLU A 25 -7.04 20.21 6.80
N GLY A 26 -8.10 20.34 6.02
CA GLY A 26 -8.20 21.33 4.95
C GLY A 26 -7.52 20.92 3.63
N ARG A 27 -6.75 19.82 3.60
CA ARG A 27 -6.19 19.32 2.35
C ARG A 27 -7.26 18.56 1.55
N PRO A 28 -7.22 18.65 0.19
CA PRO A 28 -8.24 18.01 -0.66
C PRO A 28 -8.37 16.50 -0.49
N PHE A 29 -7.31 15.79 -0.06
CA PHE A 29 -7.31 14.34 0.16
C PHE A 29 -7.43 13.94 1.63
N CYS A 30 -7.61 14.88 2.56
CA CYS A 30 -7.81 14.55 3.96
C CYS A 30 -8.97 13.58 4.15
N LEU A 31 -8.72 12.51 4.91
CA LEU A 31 -9.66 11.44 5.21
C LEU A 31 -10.15 11.57 6.66
N GLU A 32 -11.45 11.60 6.84
CA GLU A 32 -12.09 11.76 8.16
C GLU A 32 -12.05 10.44 8.96
N THR A 33 -12.10 9.30 8.27
CA THR A 33 -12.21 7.95 8.89
C THR A 33 -10.88 7.17 8.91
N ILE A 34 -9.76 7.85 8.72
CA ILE A 34 -8.44 7.22 8.54
C ILE A 34 -7.90 6.50 9.80
N GLY A 35 -8.39 6.85 11.00
CA GLY A 35 -7.76 6.45 12.27
C GLY A 35 -7.60 4.95 12.45
N GLU A 36 -8.63 4.16 12.16
CA GLU A 36 -8.59 2.70 12.30
C GLU A 36 -7.62 2.07 11.30
N SER A 37 -7.73 2.44 10.02
CA SER A 37 -6.85 1.90 8.98
C SER A 37 -5.38 2.27 9.22
N LEU A 38 -5.11 3.46 9.76
CA LEU A 38 -3.76 3.89 10.11
C LEU A 38 -3.18 3.05 11.27
N ASN A 39 -4.01 2.67 12.25
CA ASN A 39 -3.60 1.77 13.32
C ASN A 39 -3.29 0.36 12.77
N ASN A 40 -4.11 -0.15 11.87
CA ASN A 40 -3.88 -1.43 11.20
C ASN A 40 -2.60 -1.39 10.35
N LEU A 41 -2.36 -0.32 9.61
CA LEU A 41 -1.09 -0.12 8.89
C LEU A 41 0.12 -0.14 9.82
N ARG A 42 0.05 0.50 11.01
CA ARG A 42 1.14 0.45 12.00
C ARG A 42 1.40 -0.98 12.48
N ARG A 43 0.35 -1.73 12.79
CA ARG A 43 0.46 -3.13 13.22
C ARG A 43 1.08 -4.00 12.13
N LEU A 44 0.60 -3.84 10.90
CA LEU A 44 1.11 -4.57 9.73
C LEU A 44 2.59 -4.25 9.48
N LEU A 45 2.96 -2.97 9.47
CA LEU A 45 4.35 -2.52 9.27
C LEU A 45 5.27 -3.03 10.38
N ALA A 46 4.83 -2.96 11.64
CA ALA A 46 5.60 -3.49 12.77
C ALA A 46 5.79 -5.02 12.66
N HIS A 47 4.75 -5.75 12.25
CA HIS A 47 4.82 -7.19 11.99
C HIS A 47 5.81 -7.49 10.87
N ALA A 48 5.69 -6.83 9.71
CA ALA A 48 6.59 -7.02 8.57
C ALA A 48 8.06 -6.77 8.94
N ARG A 49 8.34 -5.70 9.70
CA ARG A 49 9.68 -5.39 10.23
C ARG A 49 10.19 -6.49 11.16
N SER A 50 9.36 -6.97 12.09
CA SER A 50 9.75 -8.02 13.04
C SER A 50 10.04 -9.36 12.35
N ARG A 51 9.38 -9.62 11.21
CA ARG A 51 9.54 -10.83 10.41
C ARG A 51 10.61 -10.72 9.32
N GLY A 52 11.21 -9.54 9.16
CA GLY A 52 12.22 -9.30 8.13
C GLY A 52 11.68 -9.33 6.70
N TRP A 53 10.39 -8.99 6.52
CA TRP A 53 9.82 -8.88 5.18
C TRP A 53 10.53 -7.78 4.37
N LYS A 54 10.48 -7.90 3.06
CA LYS A 54 10.88 -6.80 2.19
C LYS A 54 9.79 -5.73 2.22
N ILE A 55 10.17 -4.48 2.52
CA ILE A 55 9.22 -3.36 2.64
C ILE A 55 9.54 -2.32 1.58
N VAL A 56 8.50 -1.87 0.90
CA VAL A 56 8.53 -0.84 -0.13
C VAL A 56 7.58 0.27 0.29
N HIS A 57 8.09 1.47 0.46
CA HIS A 57 7.32 2.68 0.66
C HIS A 57 7.17 3.38 -0.70
N MET A 58 5.94 3.45 -1.20
CA MET A 58 5.62 4.12 -2.45
C MET A 58 4.99 5.47 -2.14
N ARG A 59 5.63 6.56 -2.57
CA ARG A 59 5.07 7.91 -2.48
C ARG A 59 4.53 8.38 -3.83
N HIS A 60 3.39 9.05 -3.81
CA HIS A 60 2.94 9.84 -4.95
C HIS A 60 3.59 11.22 -4.90
N GLN A 61 4.22 11.66 -5.98
CA GLN A 61 4.71 13.04 -6.11
C GLN A 61 4.47 13.54 -7.54
N GLN A 62 4.00 14.80 -7.64
CA GLN A 62 3.65 15.41 -8.92
C GLN A 62 3.82 16.94 -8.88
N ASN A 63 3.77 17.59 -10.04
CA ASN A 63 3.74 19.05 -10.16
C ASN A 63 2.29 19.55 -10.13
N ALA A 64 1.65 19.46 -8.97
CA ALA A 64 0.27 19.90 -8.76
C ALA A 64 0.08 20.40 -7.32
N GLU A 65 -1.10 20.86 -6.95
CA GLU A 65 -1.40 21.35 -5.60
C GLU A 65 -1.26 20.25 -4.53
N CYS A 66 -1.72 19.03 -4.83
CA CYS A 66 -1.65 17.89 -3.93
C CYS A 66 -0.48 17.00 -4.29
N PHE A 67 0.13 16.37 -3.30
CA PHE A 67 1.32 15.50 -3.46
C PHE A 67 2.47 16.22 -4.19
N SER A 68 2.59 17.52 -3.98
CA SER A 68 3.58 18.36 -4.67
C SER A 68 4.99 18.03 -4.23
N TYR A 69 5.92 18.04 -5.20
CA TYR A 69 7.35 17.92 -4.90
C TYR A 69 7.81 18.98 -3.90
N GLY A 70 8.51 18.55 -2.84
CA GLY A 70 9.05 19.46 -1.81
C GLY A 70 8.03 20.01 -0.83
N SER A 71 6.75 19.61 -0.92
CA SER A 71 5.73 19.95 0.05
C SER A 71 5.82 19.03 1.28
N GLU A 72 5.69 19.59 2.49
CA GLU A 72 5.59 18.81 3.73
C GLU A 72 4.42 17.84 3.74
N TYR A 73 3.34 18.14 3.00
CA TYR A 73 2.18 17.26 2.87
C TYR A 73 2.46 16.02 2.04
N SER A 74 3.49 16.05 1.21
CA SER A 74 3.98 14.89 0.44
C SER A 74 4.93 14.01 1.23
N ASP A 75 5.32 14.41 2.45
CA ASP A 75 6.12 13.59 3.35
C ASP A 75 5.30 12.43 3.92
N TYR A 76 6.00 11.41 4.40
CA TYR A 76 5.37 10.31 5.12
C TYR A 76 4.67 10.77 6.39
N ILE A 77 3.55 10.12 6.73
CA ILE A 77 2.97 10.21 8.06
C ILE A 77 4.02 9.72 9.09
N ASP A 78 4.12 10.39 10.21
CA ASP A 78 5.12 10.10 11.23
C ASP A 78 5.08 8.62 11.67
N GLY A 79 6.23 7.98 11.63
CA GLY A 79 6.41 6.55 11.91
C GLY A 79 6.26 5.62 10.70
N PHE A 80 5.88 6.14 9.52
CA PHE A 80 5.72 5.36 8.29
C PHE A 80 6.83 5.56 7.25
N GLY A 81 7.82 6.37 7.54
CA GLY A 81 8.98 6.49 6.65
C GLY A 81 9.85 5.23 6.64
N PRO A 82 10.64 5.04 5.55
CA PRO A 82 11.53 3.90 5.41
C PRO A 82 12.60 3.86 6.49
N GLN A 83 12.99 2.65 6.90
CA GLN A 83 14.04 2.40 7.89
C GLN A 83 15.04 1.37 7.34
N GLY A 84 16.31 1.55 7.67
CA GLY A 84 17.37 0.60 7.29
C GLY A 84 17.46 0.38 5.78
N ASN A 85 17.16 -0.83 5.33
CA ASN A 85 17.19 -1.24 3.92
C ASN A 85 15.81 -1.25 3.23
N GLU A 86 14.79 -0.68 3.85
CA GLU A 86 13.47 -0.51 3.23
C GLU A 86 13.57 0.42 2.02
N LEU A 87 12.80 0.14 0.98
CA LEU A 87 12.87 0.91 -0.26
C LEU A 87 11.94 2.12 -0.20
N ASP A 88 12.45 3.27 -0.64
CA ASP A 88 11.70 4.51 -0.85
C ASP A 88 11.58 4.75 -2.36
N LEU A 89 10.40 4.56 -2.91
CA LEU A 89 10.11 4.72 -4.34
C LEU A 89 9.08 5.83 -4.56
N VAL A 90 9.20 6.50 -5.69
CA VAL A 90 8.29 7.58 -6.09
C VAL A 90 7.58 7.22 -7.38
N LYS A 91 6.25 7.34 -7.36
CA LYS A 91 5.42 7.26 -8.56
C LYS A 91 4.84 8.63 -8.90
N THR A 92 4.56 8.85 -10.16
CA THR A 92 4.04 10.12 -10.70
C THR A 92 2.63 10.00 -11.26
N ASP A 93 2.05 8.81 -11.22
CA ASP A 93 0.68 8.53 -11.63
C ASP A 93 0.00 7.63 -10.59
N PHE A 94 -1.27 7.27 -10.78
CA PHE A 94 -2.04 6.48 -9.82
C PHE A 94 -1.42 5.11 -9.57
N SER A 95 -1.13 4.37 -10.62
CA SER A 95 -0.53 3.04 -10.49
C SER A 95 0.92 3.10 -10.00
N CYS A 96 1.29 2.21 -9.09
CA CYS A 96 2.69 2.01 -8.68
C CYS A 96 3.58 1.58 -9.86
N PHE A 97 3.01 0.99 -10.89
CA PHE A 97 3.74 0.61 -12.10
C PHE A 97 4.15 1.80 -12.99
N SER A 98 3.75 3.01 -12.65
CA SER A 98 4.35 4.23 -13.23
C SER A 98 5.79 4.48 -12.76
N CYS A 99 6.24 3.74 -11.73
CA CYS A 99 7.62 3.72 -11.26
C CYS A 99 8.34 2.48 -11.87
N PRO A 100 9.32 2.65 -12.76
CA PRO A 100 10.04 1.54 -13.38
C PRO A 100 10.78 0.63 -12.39
N GLU A 101 11.28 1.20 -11.28
CA GLU A 101 11.95 0.46 -10.22
C GLU A 101 10.98 -0.48 -9.50
N PHE A 102 9.72 -0.08 -9.33
CA PHE A 102 8.66 -0.92 -8.79
C PHE A 102 8.38 -2.10 -9.73
N GLN A 103 8.21 -1.84 -11.04
CA GLN A 103 8.05 -2.90 -12.03
C GLN A 103 9.18 -3.93 -11.94
N ALA A 104 10.43 -3.47 -11.94
CA ALA A 104 11.60 -4.34 -11.86
C ALA A 104 11.66 -5.13 -10.54
N LEU A 105 11.14 -4.57 -9.45
CA LEU A 105 11.03 -5.26 -8.16
C LEU A 105 10.00 -6.37 -8.23
N VAL A 106 8.79 -6.09 -8.74
CA VAL A 106 7.71 -7.07 -8.87
C VAL A 106 8.13 -8.23 -9.79
N ASP A 107 8.83 -7.94 -10.88
CA ASP A 107 9.39 -8.97 -11.78
C ASP A 107 10.34 -9.94 -11.06
N ARG A 108 11.19 -9.41 -10.18
CA ARG A 108 12.10 -10.24 -9.38
C ARG A 108 11.39 -11.00 -8.25
N ALA A 109 10.29 -10.46 -7.75
CA ALA A 109 9.49 -11.03 -6.65
C ALA A 109 8.34 -11.93 -7.14
N ARG A 110 8.36 -12.36 -8.39
CA ARG A 110 7.25 -13.10 -9.06
C ARG A 110 6.79 -14.36 -8.32
N HIS A 111 7.64 -14.95 -7.49
CA HIS A 111 7.36 -16.15 -6.69
C HIS A 111 7.11 -15.83 -5.21
N GLN A 112 7.07 -14.56 -4.85
CA GLN A 112 6.79 -14.09 -3.50
C GLN A 112 5.37 -13.55 -3.43
N GLU A 113 4.74 -13.64 -2.26
CA GLU A 113 3.49 -12.94 -2.01
C GLU A 113 3.75 -11.43 -1.99
N ILE A 114 3.04 -10.66 -2.81
CA ILE A 114 3.11 -9.20 -2.82
C ILE A 114 1.86 -8.68 -2.14
N ILE A 115 2.05 -8.05 -0.99
CA ILE A 115 0.99 -7.54 -0.12
C ILE A 115 0.91 -6.03 -0.32
N LEU A 116 -0.25 -5.52 -0.71
CA LEU A 116 -0.52 -4.10 -0.93
C LEU A 116 -1.42 -3.55 0.17
N ALA A 117 -1.04 -2.43 0.76
CA ALA A 117 -1.83 -1.69 1.75
C ALA A 117 -1.56 -0.18 1.62
N GLY A 118 -2.40 0.67 2.17
CA GLY A 118 -2.21 2.13 2.16
C GLY A 118 -3.36 2.90 1.53
N TYR A 119 -3.07 4.07 0.97
CA TYR A 119 -4.06 5.04 0.52
C TYR A 119 -3.90 5.36 -0.96
N GLY A 120 -4.82 5.88 -1.66
CA GLY A 120 -6.27 5.94 -1.66
C GLY A 120 -6.83 4.71 -2.37
N ALA A 121 -7.70 4.03 -1.67
CA ALA A 121 -8.24 2.74 -2.15
C ALA A 121 -8.84 2.84 -3.55
N SER A 122 -9.67 3.87 -3.79
CA SER A 122 -10.41 4.06 -5.05
C SER A 122 -9.56 4.54 -6.23
N MET A 123 -8.29 4.89 -6.02
CA MET A 123 -7.40 5.43 -7.06
C MET A 123 -6.09 4.65 -7.11
N CYS A 124 -5.13 5.00 -6.27
CA CYS A 124 -3.77 4.45 -6.34
C CYS A 124 -3.71 2.95 -6.08
N CYS A 125 -4.42 2.46 -5.06
CA CYS A 125 -4.45 1.03 -4.78
C CYS A 125 -5.19 0.27 -5.89
N LEU A 126 -6.41 0.69 -6.26
CA LEU A 126 -7.20 0.03 -7.31
C LEU A 126 -6.46 0.04 -8.65
N SER A 127 -5.90 1.18 -9.08
CA SER A 127 -5.14 1.27 -10.33
C SER A 127 -3.93 0.33 -10.33
N THR A 128 -3.23 0.20 -9.20
CA THR A 128 -2.11 -0.71 -9.07
C THR A 128 -2.55 -2.18 -9.18
N LEU A 129 -3.67 -2.56 -8.55
CA LEU A 129 -4.19 -3.93 -8.61
C LEU A 129 -4.68 -4.30 -10.01
N ILE A 130 -5.35 -3.39 -10.71
CA ILE A 130 -5.77 -3.58 -12.11
C ILE A 130 -4.55 -3.77 -13.01
N ASP A 131 -3.53 -2.90 -12.87
CA ASP A 131 -2.29 -3.02 -13.63
C ASP A 131 -1.54 -4.34 -13.34
N ALA A 132 -1.46 -4.73 -12.06
CA ALA A 132 -0.86 -5.99 -11.65
C ALA A 132 -1.56 -7.18 -12.31
N HIS A 133 -2.90 -7.22 -12.25
CA HIS A 133 -3.72 -8.26 -12.85
C HIS A 133 -3.49 -8.38 -14.38
N HIS A 134 -3.52 -7.25 -15.10
CA HIS A 134 -3.28 -7.24 -16.54
C HIS A 134 -1.86 -7.65 -16.95
N ARG A 135 -0.89 -7.50 -16.05
CA ARG A 135 0.50 -7.95 -16.24
C ARG A 135 0.72 -9.41 -15.79
N GLY A 136 -0.31 -10.08 -15.29
CA GLY A 136 -0.25 -11.47 -14.81
C GLY A 136 0.44 -11.64 -13.46
N TYR A 137 0.40 -10.62 -12.59
CA TYR A 137 0.82 -10.73 -11.20
C TYR A 137 -0.38 -10.95 -10.28
N GLU A 138 -0.18 -11.74 -9.25
CA GLU A 138 -1.15 -11.94 -8.17
C GLU A 138 -0.73 -11.11 -6.95
N PHE A 139 -1.60 -10.21 -6.52
CA PHE A 139 -1.39 -9.40 -5.32
C PHE A 139 -2.39 -9.77 -4.24
N THR A 140 -1.98 -9.61 -2.99
CA THR A 140 -2.86 -9.67 -1.82
C THR A 140 -3.11 -8.23 -1.33
N PHE A 141 -4.38 -7.84 -1.18
CA PHE A 141 -4.76 -6.52 -0.70
C PHE A 141 -5.31 -6.55 0.72
N VAL A 142 -4.85 -5.64 1.59
CA VAL A 142 -5.24 -5.57 3.00
C VAL A 142 -6.40 -4.60 3.18
N THR A 143 -7.59 -5.12 3.33
CA THR A 143 -8.86 -4.37 3.25
C THR A 143 -9.12 -3.44 4.42
N ASP A 144 -8.60 -3.75 5.60
CA ASP A 144 -8.74 -2.93 6.81
C ASP A 144 -7.58 -1.94 7.05
N ALA A 145 -6.58 -1.97 6.16
CA ALA A 145 -5.40 -1.09 6.18
C ALA A 145 -5.44 -0.07 5.03
N THR A 146 -6.63 0.40 4.69
CA THR A 146 -6.89 1.37 3.62
C THR A 146 -8.12 2.22 3.93
N CYS A 147 -8.25 3.36 3.23
CA CYS A 147 -9.45 4.19 3.17
C CYS A 147 -9.70 4.67 1.75
N ALA A 148 -10.95 5.01 1.46
CA ALA A 148 -11.37 5.66 0.23
C ALA A 148 -11.90 7.05 0.53
N LYS A 149 -11.53 8.03 -0.29
CA LYS A 149 -12.10 9.38 -0.20
C LYS A 149 -13.58 9.34 -0.57
N ARG A 150 -14.39 10.14 0.12
CA ARG A 150 -15.80 10.32 -0.22
C ARG A 150 -15.99 10.83 -1.65
N SER A 151 -17.11 10.48 -2.25
CA SER A 151 -17.56 11.02 -3.54
C SER A 151 -18.74 11.98 -3.34
N ALA A 152 -19.27 12.51 -4.44
CA ALA A 152 -20.50 13.32 -4.40
C ALA A 152 -21.73 12.53 -3.93
N ARG A 153 -21.70 11.17 -4.01
CA ARG A 153 -22.85 10.31 -3.68
C ARG A 153 -22.64 9.45 -2.44
N PHE A 154 -21.41 9.13 -2.10
CA PHE A 154 -21.07 8.16 -1.06
C PHE A 154 -20.09 8.73 -0.04
N GLY A 155 -20.32 8.46 1.23
CA GLY A 155 -19.37 8.71 2.31
C GLY A 155 -18.10 7.84 2.15
N GLU A 156 -17.10 8.10 3.00
CA GLU A 156 -15.81 7.37 2.92
C GLU A 156 -15.99 5.87 3.16
N GLN A 157 -16.84 5.48 4.11
CA GLN A 157 -17.08 4.08 4.44
C GLN A 157 -17.78 3.33 3.28
N ASP A 158 -18.86 3.91 2.75
CA ASP A 158 -19.57 3.33 1.60
C ASP A 158 -18.65 3.20 0.39
N MET A 159 -17.84 4.25 0.12
CA MET A 159 -16.86 4.21 -0.97
C MET A 159 -15.85 3.09 -0.76
N LYS A 160 -15.33 2.93 0.46
CA LYS A 160 -14.39 1.89 0.81
C LYS A 160 -14.98 0.50 0.55
N GLU A 161 -16.19 0.23 1.02
CA GLU A 161 -16.87 -1.07 0.85
C GLU A 161 -17.07 -1.40 -0.63
N HIS A 162 -17.61 -0.48 -1.42
CA HIS A 162 -17.82 -0.69 -2.85
C HIS A 162 -16.52 -0.93 -3.62
N ILE A 163 -15.45 -0.21 -3.27
CA ILE A 163 -14.16 -0.37 -3.93
C ILE A 163 -13.50 -1.70 -3.57
N ILE A 164 -13.62 -2.14 -2.32
CA ILE A 164 -13.12 -3.46 -1.89
C ILE A 164 -13.82 -4.59 -2.67
N ASP A 165 -15.13 -4.50 -2.85
CA ASP A 165 -15.89 -5.48 -3.68
C ASP A 165 -15.35 -5.53 -5.13
N ILE A 166 -15.02 -4.37 -5.71
CA ILE A 166 -14.43 -4.31 -7.05
C ILE A 166 -13.01 -4.92 -7.04
N MET A 167 -12.21 -4.63 -6.02
CA MET A 167 -10.83 -5.14 -5.90
C MET A 167 -10.77 -6.67 -5.82
N ALA A 168 -11.80 -7.33 -5.32
CA ALA A 168 -11.89 -8.79 -5.27
C ALA A 168 -11.77 -9.47 -6.66
N ALA A 169 -12.03 -8.74 -7.74
CA ALA A 169 -11.84 -9.22 -9.10
C ALA A 169 -10.36 -9.20 -9.55
N PHE A 170 -9.48 -8.49 -8.86
CA PHE A 170 -8.09 -8.21 -9.29
C PHE A 170 -7.04 -8.66 -8.29
N ALA A 171 -7.41 -9.00 -7.05
CA ALA A 171 -6.49 -9.35 -5.99
C ALA A 171 -7.11 -10.34 -4.99
N ASN A 172 -6.27 -11.08 -4.27
CA ASN A 172 -6.68 -11.78 -3.08
C ASN A 172 -6.92 -10.76 -1.96
N LEU A 173 -8.03 -10.90 -1.23
CA LEU A 173 -8.36 -9.99 -0.14
C LEU A 173 -8.02 -10.63 1.20
N THR A 174 -7.51 -9.84 2.14
CA THR A 174 -7.19 -10.25 3.51
C THR A 174 -7.34 -9.08 4.47
N THR A 175 -7.24 -9.36 5.76
CA THR A 175 -7.18 -8.35 6.81
C THR A 175 -5.82 -8.35 7.52
N THR A 176 -5.55 -7.28 8.25
CA THR A 176 -4.34 -7.17 9.08
C THR A 176 -4.22 -8.32 10.06
N ASP A 177 -5.33 -8.68 10.72
CA ASP A 177 -5.36 -9.77 11.72
C ASP A 177 -5.09 -11.14 11.09
N GLU A 178 -5.64 -11.42 9.91
CA GLU A 178 -5.37 -12.66 9.18
C GLU A 178 -3.89 -12.78 8.81
N LEU A 179 -3.25 -11.71 8.35
CA LEU A 179 -1.82 -11.71 8.02
C LEU A 179 -0.93 -11.91 9.25
N ILE A 180 -1.20 -11.16 10.34
CA ILE A 180 -0.39 -11.21 11.56
C ILE A 180 -0.51 -12.58 12.26
N ASN A 181 -1.68 -13.19 12.23
CA ASN A 181 -1.95 -14.46 12.89
C ASN A 181 -1.77 -15.68 11.98
N ARG A 182 -1.39 -15.47 10.72
CA ARG A 182 -1.12 -16.56 9.78
C ARG A 182 0.00 -17.43 10.34
N LYS A 183 -0.29 -18.72 10.54
CA LYS A 183 0.75 -19.70 10.89
C LYS A 183 1.64 -19.88 9.67
N GLU A 184 2.94 -19.68 9.84
CA GLU A 184 3.90 -20.10 8.82
C GLU A 184 3.80 -21.62 8.67
N GLU A 185 3.50 -22.08 7.48
CA GLU A 185 3.70 -23.48 7.15
C GLU A 185 5.21 -23.76 7.21
N ALA A 186 5.59 -24.66 8.10
CA ALA A 186 6.97 -25.01 8.43
C ALA A 186 7.64 -25.82 7.30
#